data_ecdde3a8a17b45f4e09eedb7182162f1
#
_entry.id   ecdde3a8a17b45f4e09eedb7182162f1
#
_cell.length_a   1.000
_cell.length_b   1.000
_cell.length_c   1.000
_cell.angle_alpha   90.00
_cell.angle_beta   90.00
_cell.angle_gamma   90.00
#
_symmetry.space_group_name_H-M   'P 1'
#
loop_
_entity.id
_entity.type
_entity.pdbx_description
1 polymer ?
#
loop_
_entity_poly.entity_id
_entity_poly.type
_entity_poly.pdbx_seq_one_letter_code
_entity_poly.pdbx_strand_id
1 'polypeptide(L)'
;KGAPTVTAVEPTGDIDADSLLALAASAEADSEHPLARAIVRAAQEKGTALAKASGFTSSPAVGVTATVDGREVRVGGPKLLDEVGGQEIPAADQWRGEGAIILHVVVDGQVVGGLKLADEVRSESREAVDALHVLGVQVVMITGDAEAVAHAVAQDLGIDRVFAGVRPEDKAAKVQELQ
;
A
#
# COMPACT_ATOMS: atom_id res chain seq x y z
N LYS A 1 3.98 -12.01 8.69
CA LYS A 1 3.77 -10.71 8.04
C LYS A 1 3.70 -10.87 6.53
N GLY A 2 2.60 -10.44 5.92
CA GLY A 2 2.48 -10.43 4.48
C GLY A 2 3.29 -9.28 3.87
N ALA A 3 3.72 -9.45 2.61
CA ALA A 3 4.34 -8.38 1.85
C ALA A 3 3.23 -7.46 1.31
N PRO A 4 3.49 -6.16 1.12
CA PRO A 4 2.49 -5.29 0.49
C PRO A 4 2.24 -5.71 -0.95
N THR A 5 1.00 -5.57 -1.40
CA THR A 5 0.59 -5.87 -2.76
C THR A 5 -0.26 -4.73 -3.32
N VAL A 6 -0.25 -4.57 -4.65
CA VAL A 6 -1.11 -3.61 -5.34
C VAL A 6 -2.53 -4.21 -5.39
N THR A 7 -3.46 -3.57 -4.70
CA THR A 7 -4.84 -4.07 -4.61
C THR A 7 -5.82 -3.28 -5.49
N ALA A 8 -5.43 -2.08 -5.94
CA ALA A 8 -6.22 -1.30 -6.88
C ALA A 8 -5.35 -0.33 -7.66
N VAL A 9 -5.77 -0.01 -8.86
CA VAL A 9 -5.12 0.98 -9.74
C VAL A 9 -6.21 1.91 -10.25
N GLU A 10 -6.07 3.23 -10.00
CA GLU A 10 -7.08 4.21 -10.36
C GLU A 10 -6.50 5.28 -11.29
N PRO A 11 -6.75 5.19 -12.59
CA PRO A 11 -6.34 6.25 -13.52
C PRO A 11 -7.27 7.46 -13.42
N THR A 12 -6.72 8.66 -13.63
CA THR A 12 -7.50 9.91 -13.56
C THR A 12 -7.52 10.67 -14.88
N GLY A 13 -6.97 10.09 -15.96
CA GLY A 13 -6.92 10.72 -17.27
C GLY A 13 -7.27 9.74 -18.37
N ASP A 14 -6.75 9.99 -19.56
CA ASP A 14 -7.00 9.16 -20.74
C ASP A 14 -6.20 7.84 -20.72
N ILE A 15 -5.38 7.63 -19.70
CA ILE A 15 -4.60 6.42 -19.54
C ILE A 15 -5.45 5.31 -18.91
N ASP A 16 -5.31 4.08 -19.40
CA ASP A 16 -5.99 2.94 -18.77
C ASP A 16 -5.19 2.41 -17.57
N ALA A 17 -5.85 1.57 -16.75
CA ALA A 17 -5.25 1.06 -15.52
C ALA A 17 -3.98 0.24 -15.79
N ASP A 18 -3.98 -0.59 -16.82
CA ASP A 18 -2.82 -1.43 -17.14
C ASP A 18 -1.63 -0.58 -17.60
N SER A 19 -1.87 0.45 -18.40
CA SER A 19 -0.82 1.38 -18.83
C SER A 19 -0.26 2.18 -17.66
N LEU A 20 -1.14 2.62 -16.74
CA LEU A 20 -0.73 3.33 -15.54
C LEU A 20 0.18 2.46 -14.67
N LEU A 21 -0.21 1.22 -14.44
CA LEU A 21 0.58 0.26 -13.67
C LEU A 21 1.93 0.00 -14.36
N ALA A 22 1.94 -0.15 -15.68
CA ALA A 22 3.16 -0.36 -16.45
C ALA A 22 4.14 0.82 -16.34
N LEU A 23 3.63 2.05 -16.38
CA LEU A 23 4.46 3.24 -16.20
C LEU A 23 5.08 3.28 -14.80
N ALA A 24 4.26 3.05 -13.78
CA ALA A 24 4.72 3.03 -12.39
C ALA A 24 5.78 1.94 -12.19
N ALA A 25 5.52 0.73 -12.68
CA ALA A 25 6.46 -0.38 -12.56
C ALA A 25 7.76 -0.12 -13.31
N SER A 26 7.69 0.50 -14.48
CA SER A 26 8.89 0.85 -15.25
C SER A 26 9.75 1.86 -14.50
N ALA A 27 9.13 2.87 -13.89
CA ALA A 27 9.84 3.85 -13.07
C ALA A 27 10.45 3.24 -11.81
N GLU A 28 9.78 2.24 -11.23
CA GLU A 28 10.19 1.60 -9.99
C GLU A 28 11.12 0.39 -10.20
N ALA A 29 11.37 -0.01 -11.44
CA ALA A 29 12.11 -1.24 -11.75
C ALA A 29 13.50 -1.31 -11.14
N ASP A 30 14.16 -0.17 -10.98
CA ASP A 30 15.51 -0.08 -10.41
C ASP A 30 15.50 0.14 -8.88
N SER A 31 14.33 0.26 -8.27
CA SER A 31 14.19 0.49 -6.83
C SER A 31 14.17 -0.84 -6.07
N GLU A 32 14.86 -0.87 -4.92
CA GLU A 32 14.87 -2.03 -4.05
C GLU A 32 13.81 -1.93 -2.92
N HIS A 33 13.07 -0.83 -2.88
CA HIS A 33 12.05 -0.65 -1.85
C HIS A 33 10.93 -1.70 -1.97
N PRO A 34 10.42 -2.24 -0.84
CA PRO A 34 9.36 -3.25 -0.89
C PRO A 34 8.11 -2.83 -1.67
N LEU A 35 7.72 -1.56 -1.61
CA LEU A 35 6.58 -1.05 -2.38
C LEU A 35 6.86 -1.09 -3.88
N ALA A 36 8.08 -0.77 -4.29
CA ALA A 36 8.49 -0.84 -5.69
C ALA A 36 8.41 -2.28 -6.21
N ARG A 37 8.89 -3.23 -5.42
CA ARG A 37 8.81 -4.65 -5.79
C ARG A 37 7.37 -5.12 -5.95
N ALA A 38 6.46 -4.64 -5.10
CA ALA A 38 5.04 -4.96 -5.21
C ALA A 38 4.44 -4.44 -6.51
N ILE A 39 4.79 -3.22 -6.90
CA ILE A 39 4.32 -2.61 -8.15
C ILE A 39 4.83 -3.37 -9.37
N VAL A 40 6.13 -3.70 -9.39
CA VAL A 40 6.73 -4.47 -10.49
C VAL A 40 6.10 -5.84 -10.59
N ARG A 41 5.91 -6.52 -9.46
CA ARG A 41 5.27 -7.84 -9.43
C ARG A 41 3.85 -7.79 -9.98
N ALA A 42 3.06 -6.79 -9.60
CA ALA A 42 1.70 -6.64 -10.07
C ALA A 42 1.65 -6.48 -11.60
N ALA A 43 2.56 -5.69 -12.16
CA ALA A 43 2.65 -5.52 -13.62
C ALA A 43 3.05 -6.83 -14.32
N GLN A 44 3.99 -7.56 -13.74
CA GLN A 44 4.43 -8.85 -14.28
C GLN A 44 3.32 -9.91 -14.26
N GLU A 45 2.55 -9.94 -13.19
CA GLU A 45 1.42 -10.88 -13.06
C GLU A 45 0.34 -10.63 -14.12
N LYS A 46 0.20 -9.40 -14.56
CA LYS A 46 -0.73 -9.05 -15.64
C LYS A 46 -0.16 -9.30 -17.02
N GLY A 47 1.08 -9.76 -17.10
CA GLY A 47 1.76 -9.98 -18.37
C GLY A 47 2.10 -8.71 -19.12
N THR A 48 2.13 -7.58 -18.43
CA THR A 48 2.41 -6.27 -19.02
C THR A 48 3.91 -6.13 -19.26
N ALA A 49 4.30 -5.75 -20.47
CA ALA A 49 5.69 -5.48 -20.78
C ALA A 49 6.11 -4.13 -20.17
N LEU A 50 7.22 -4.12 -19.44
CA LEU A 50 7.75 -2.89 -18.87
C LEU A 50 8.60 -2.15 -19.90
N ALA A 51 8.46 -0.82 -19.98
CA ALA A 51 9.31 0.02 -20.81
C ALA A 51 10.66 0.20 -20.10
N LYS A 52 11.70 0.46 -20.90
CA LYS A 52 13.02 0.73 -20.35
C LYS A 52 13.02 2.13 -19.74
N ALA A 53 13.39 2.22 -18.46
CA ALA A 53 13.52 3.48 -17.75
C ALA A 53 14.98 3.91 -17.70
N SER A 54 15.21 5.22 -17.68
CA SER A 54 16.54 5.81 -17.52
C SER A 54 16.49 6.96 -16.52
N GLY A 55 17.66 7.39 -16.03
CA GLY A 55 17.75 8.52 -15.12
C GLY A 55 17.05 8.29 -13.77
N PHE A 56 17.03 7.05 -13.30
CA PHE A 56 16.39 6.72 -12.03
C PHE A 56 17.03 7.51 -10.87
N THR A 57 16.17 8.16 -10.08
CA THR A 57 16.57 8.81 -8.83
C THR A 57 15.52 8.52 -7.76
N SER A 58 15.96 8.48 -6.51
CA SER A 58 15.09 8.23 -5.38
C SER A 58 15.28 9.33 -4.35
N SER A 59 14.19 9.85 -3.83
CA SER A 59 14.19 10.89 -2.80
C SER A 59 13.44 10.38 -1.58
N PRO A 60 14.08 10.32 -0.39
CA PRO A 60 13.40 9.82 0.81
C PRO A 60 12.10 10.59 1.07
N ALA A 61 11.05 9.85 1.42
CA ALA A 61 9.71 10.36 1.73
C ALA A 61 8.97 11.03 0.56
N VAL A 62 9.64 11.33 -0.55
CA VAL A 62 8.99 11.90 -1.74
C VAL A 62 8.61 10.79 -2.72
N GLY A 63 9.57 9.98 -3.12
CA GLY A 63 9.34 8.88 -4.06
C GLY A 63 10.48 8.73 -5.06
N VAL A 64 10.15 8.14 -6.21
CA VAL A 64 11.13 7.90 -7.26
C VAL A 64 10.79 8.71 -8.52
N THR A 65 11.81 8.97 -9.33
CA THR A 65 11.70 9.65 -10.61
C THR A 65 12.50 8.87 -11.64
N ALA A 66 11.95 8.69 -12.83
CA ALA A 66 12.68 8.09 -13.94
C ALA A 66 12.10 8.60 -15.26
N THR A 67 12.87 8.48 -16.34
CA THR A 67 12.39 8.79 -17.68
C THR A 67 11.94 7.49 -18.33
N VAL A 68 10.67 7.42 -18.73
CA VAL A 68 10.07 6.26 -19.38
C VAL A 68 9.45 6.72 -20.69
N ASP A 69 9.90 6.15 -21.81
CA ASP A 69 9.43 6.52 -23.16
C ASP A 69 9.50 8.04 -23.43
N GLY A 70 10.58 8.67 -22.97
CA GLY A 70 10.80 10.11 -23.18
C GLY A 70 10.00 11.02 -22.25
N ARG A 71 9.26 10.47 -21.31
CA ARG A 71 8.45 11.25 -20.34
C ARG A 71 9.00 11.07 -18.93
N GLU A 72 8.93 12.14 -18.15
CA GLU A 72 9.30 12.05 -16.72
C GLU A 72 8.16 11.40 -15.95
N VAL A 73 8.43 10.26 -15.34
CA VAL A 73 7.46 9.53 -14.50
C VAL A 73 7.94 9.57 -13.07
N ARG A 74 7.06 10.00 -12.18
CA ARG A 74 7.31 10.04 -10.74
C ARG A 74 6.25 9.23 -10.00
N VAL A 75 6.69 8.48 -8.99
CA VAL A 75 5.78 7.70 -8.16
C VAL A 75 6.08 8.02 -6.70
N GLY A 76 5.09 8.45 -5.95
CA GLY A 76 5.32 8.81 -4.56
C GLY A 76 4.06 9.15 -3.79
N GLY A 77 4.25 9.55 -2.54
CA GLY A 77 3.20 9.89 -1.61
C GLY A 77 2.84 11.37 -1.57
N PRO A 78 2.30 11.85 -0.43
CA PRO A 78 1.81 13.23 -0.31
C PRO A 78 2.85 14.31 -0.61
N LYS A 79 4.10 14.09 -0.26
CA LYS A 79 5.16 15.07 -0.52
C LYS A 79 5.39 15.28 -2.01
N LEU A 80 5.22 14.22 -2.81
CA LEU A 80 5.33 14.34 -4.27
C LEU A 80 4.22 15.25 -4.80
N LEU A 81 3.00 15.08 -4.30
CA LEU A 81 1.87 15.93 -4.70
C LEU A 81 2.14 17.40 -4.37
N ASP A 82 2.70 17.67 -3.20
CA ASP A 82 3.06 19.04 -2.79
C ASP A 82 4.09 19.65 -3.76
N GLU A 83 5.09 18.86 -4.16
CA GLU A 83 6.13 19.35 -5.08
C GLU A 83 5.60 19.71 -6.46
N VAL A 84 4.63 18.94 -6.96
CA VAL A 84 4.08 19.17 -8.31
C VAL A 84 2.82 20.04 -8.29
N GLY A 85 2.36 20.44 -7.11
CA GLY A 85 1.13 21.21 -6.96
C GLY A 85 -0.10 20.44 -7.39
N GLY A 86 -0.07 19.12 -7.28
CA GLY A 86 -1.14 18.24 -7.70
C GLY A 86 -2.14 17.96 -6.59
N GLN A 87 -3.26 17.36 -6.98
CA GLN A 87 -4.30 16.94 -6.04
C GLN A 87 -4.35 15.42 -5.96
N GLU A 88 -4.80 14.91 -4.80
CA GLU A 88 -5.03 13.50 -4.62
C GLU A 88 -6.11 12.98 -5.57
N ILE A 89 -6.01 11.70 -5.96
CA ILE A 89 -7.06 11.06 -6.75
C ILE A 89 -8.36 10.98 -5.92
N PRO A 90 -9.54 10.95 -6.57
CA PRO A 90 -10.81 10.90 -5.83
C PRO A 90 -10.94 9.72 -4.85
N ALA A 91 -10.35 8.58 -5.17
CA ALA A 91 -10.42 7.39 -4.32
C ALA A 91 -9.48 7.43 -3.11
N ALA A 92 -8.58 8.43 -3.00
CA ALA A 92 -7.55 8.46 -1.97
C ALA A 92 -8.12 8.45 -0.54
N ASP A 93 -9.17 9.24 -0.28
CA ASP A 93 -9.78 9.29 1.06
C ASP A 93 -10.39 7.96 1.47
N GLN A 94 -11.07 7.28 0.55
CA GLN A 94 -11.64 5.97 0.80
C GLN A 94 -10.54 4.95 1.11
N TRP A 95 -9.49 4.93 0.30
CA TRP A 95 -8.38 4.00 0.48
C TRP A 95 -7.66 4.25 1.81
N ARG A 96 -7.51 5.51 2.18
CA ARG A 96 -6.87 5.89 3.46
C ARG A 96 -7.70 5.36 4.63
N GLY A 97 -9.03 5.46 4.53
CA GLY A 97 -9.94 4.90 5.54
C GLY A 97 -9.86 3.39 5.65
N GLU A 98 -9.43 2.70 4.61
CA GLU A 98 -9.23 1.25 4.60
C GLU A 98 -7.85 0.84 5.14
N GLY A 99 -7.02 1.82 5.51
CA GLY A 99 -5.67 1.56 6.02
C GLY A 99 -4.65 1.26 4.95
N ALA A 100 -4.94 1.59 3.69
CA ALA A 100 -4.04 1.31 2.58
C ALA A 100 -2.96 2.38 2.44
N ILE A 101 -1.86 2.00 1.77
CA ILE A 101 -0.83 2.93 1.34
C ILE A 101 -1.26 3.43 -0.04
N ILE A 102 -1.15 4.74 -0.26
CA ILE A 102 -1.53 5.36 -1.53
C ILE A 102 -0.30 5.99 -2.16
N LEU A 103 0.01 5.55 -3.38
CA LEU A 103 1.08 6.15 -4.17
C LEU A 103 0.45 6.79 -5.41
N HIS A 104 0.87 8.01 -5.71
CA HIS A 104 0.39 8.73 -6.88
C HIS A 104 1.44 8.63 -8.00
N VAL A 105 0.95 8.55 -9.23
CA VAL A 105 1.78 8.52 -10.43
C VAL A 105 1.66 9.85 -11.14
N VAL A 106 2.81 10.50 -11.36
CA VAL A 106 2.88 11.82 -11.98
C VAL A 106 3.69 11.69 -13.28
N VAL A 107 3.13 12.14 -14.38
CA VAL A 107 3.80 12.15 -15.69
C VAL A 107 3.92 13.59 -16.16
N ASP A 108 5.14 14.02 -16.44
CA ASP A 108 5.44 15.40 -16.88
C ASP A 108 4.79 16.47 -16.00
N GLY A 109 4.82 16.24 -14.69
CA GLY A 109 4.29 17.18 -13.70
C GLY A 109 2.79 17.11 -13.45
N GLN A 110 2.08 16.17 -14.07
CA GLN A 110 0.64 16.03 -13.90
C GLN A 110 0.28 14.68 -13.28
N VAL A 111 -0.62 14.68 -12.31
CA VAL A 111 -1.12 13.45 -11.69
C VAL A 111 -2.00 12.71 -12.70
N VAL A 112 -1.62 11.47 -13.02
CA VAL A 112 -2.35 10.64 -13.98
C VAL A 112 -3.07 9.47 -13.31
N GLY A 113 -2.88 9.29 -12.02
CA GLY A 113 -3.57 8.25 -11.27
C GLY A 113 -2.90 7.90 -9.97
N GLY A 114 -3.40 6.87 -9.32
CA GLY A 114 -2.87 6.39 -8.07
C GLY A 114 -2.93 4.87 -7.94
N LEU A 115 -2.12 4.35 -7.03
CA LEU A 115 -2.03 2.93 -6.73
C LEU A 115 -2.38 2.71 -5.27
N LYS A 116 -3.18 1.70 -5.00
CA LYS A 116 -3.51 1.27 -3.66
C LYS A 116 -2.69 0.04 -3.32
N LEU A 117 -1.94 0.11 -2.23
CA LEU A 117 -1.16 -1.01 -1.72
C LEU A 117 -1.58 -1.33 -0.30
N ALA A 118 -1.69 -2.61 0.02
CA ALA A 118 -2.03 -3.06 1.36
C ALA A 118 -1.36 -4.40 1.62
N ASP A 119 -1.12 -4.69 2.90
CA ASP A 119 -0.63 -6.00 3.29
C ASP A 119 -1.74 -7.03 3.04
N GLU A 120 -1.37 -8.12 2.39
CA GLU A 120 -2.28 -9.21 2.17
C GLU A 120 -2.46 -10.01 3.47
N VAL A 121 -3.71 -10.19 3.90
CA VAL A 121 -4.03 -11.00 5.07
C VAL A 121 -3.95 -12.47 4.65
N ARG A 122 -3.12 -13.24 5.36
CA ARG A 122 -2.93 -14.66 5.04
C ARG A 122 -4.18 -15.45 5.39
N SER A 123 -4.58 -16.38 4.50
CA SER A 123 -5.72 -17.27 4.73
C SER A 123 -5.55 -18.10 6.00
N GLU A 124 -4.33 -18.54 6.31
CA GLU A 124 -4.04 -19.29 7.53
C GLU A 124 -4.38 -18.50 8.80
N SER A 125 -4.17 -17.18 8.79
CA SER A 125 -4.52 -16.32 9.94
C SER A 125 -6.02 -16.28 10.17
N ARG A 126 -6.80 -16.17 9.10
CA ARG A 126 -8.26 -16.20 9.20
C ARG A 126 -8.77 -17.55 9.71
N GLU A 127 -8.25 -18.65 9.19
CA GLU A 127 -8.58 -20.00 9.63
C GLU A 127 -8.27 -20.20 11.12
N ALA A 128 -7.12 -19.67 11.57
CA ALA A 128 -6.74 -19.77 12.98
C ALA A 128 -7.71 -19.00 13.90
N VAL A 129 -8.13 -17.79 13.49
CA VAL A 129 -9.10 -17.00 14.24
C VAL A 129 -10.45 -17.70 14.28
N ASP A 130 -10.91 -18.23 13.15
CA ASP A 130 -12.19 -18.95 13.06
C ASP A 130 -12.18 -20.21 13.95
N ALA A 131 -11.08 -20.95 13.96
CA ALA A 131 -10.93 -22.14 14.81
C ALA A 131 -11.03 -21.78 16.29
N LEU A 132 -10.45 -20.67 16.72
CA LEU A 132 -10.54 -20.20 18.11
C LEU A 132 -11.97 -19.79 18.46
N HIS A 133 -12.70 -19.15 17.55
CA HIS A 133 -14.10 -18.79 17.77
C HIS A 133 -14.98 -20.02 17.94
N VAL A 134 -14.76 -21.07 17.19
CA VAL A 134 -15.49 -22.35 17.35
C VAL A 134 -15.30 -22.92 18.75
N LEU A 135 -14.14 -22.71 19.36
CA LEU A 135 -13.86 -23.14 20.73
C LEU A 135 -14.41 -22.20 21.80
N GLY A 136 -15.09 -21.11 21.41
CA GLY A 136 -15.62 -20.12 22.33
C GLY A 136 -14.58 -19.16 22.90
N VAL A 137 -13.43 -19.04 22.25
CA VAL A 137 -12.33 -18.18 22.69
C VAL A 137 -12.45 -16.81 22.02
N GLN A 138 -12.34 -15.75 22.83
CA GLN A 138 -12.29 -14.39 22.31
C GLN A 138 -10.88 -14.09 21.77
N VAL A 139 -10.81 -13.58 20.55
CA VAL A 139 -9.54 -13.23 19.92
C VAL A 139 -9.30 -11.72 20.06
N VAL A 140 -8.10 -11.34 20.50
CA VAL A 140 -7.72 -9.95 20.73
C VAL A 140 -6.45 -9.64 19.93
N MET A 141 -6.44 -8.49 19.28
CA MET A 141 -5.28 -7.99 18.55
C MET A 141 -4.63 -6.82 19.29
N ILE A 142 -3.33 -6.92 19.55
CA ILE A 142 -2.53 -5.84 20.13
C ILE A 142 -1.42 -5.51 19.16
N THR A 143 -1.38 -4.27 18.69
CA THR A 143 -0.43 -3.89 17.65
C THR A 143 0.07 -2.46 17.85
N GLY A 144 1.29 -2.19 17.33
CA GLY A 144 1.84 -0.83 17.24
C GLY A 144 1.44 -0.10 15.97
N ASP A 145 0.70 -0.75 15.06
CA ASP A 145 0.26 -0.14 13.80
C ASP A 145 -0.79 0.95 14.06
N ALA A 146 -0.97 1.82 13.08
CA ALA A 146 -1.98 2.87 13.15
C ALA A 146 -3.39 2.26 13.31
N GLU A 147 -4.26 2.96 14.03
CA GLU A 147 -5.59 2.47 14.36
C GLU A 147 -6.39 2.04 13.13
N ALA A 148 -6.37 2.83 12.07
CA ALA A 148 -7.10 2.50 10.83
C ALA A 148 -6.63 1.18 10.21
N VAL A 149 -5.30 0.95 10.17
CA VAL A 149 -4.72 -0.28 9.64
C VAL A 149 -5.09 -1.47 10.52
N ALA A 150 -4.98 -1.32 11.84
CA ALA A 150 -5.30 -2.37 12.80
C ALA A 150 -6.76 -2.80 12.72
N HIS A 151 -7.68 -1.84 12.65
CA HIS A 151 -9.11 -2.14 12.53
C HIS A 151 -9.46 -2.81 11.21
N ALA A 152 -8.84 -2.40 10.10
CA ALA A 152 -9.06 -3.03 8.80
C ALA A 152 -8.63 -4.50 8.80
N VAL A 153 -7.45 -4.80 9.36
CA VAL A 153 -6.94 -6.17 9.48
C VAL A 153 -7.82 -7.00 10.43
N ALA A 154 -8.20 -6.42 11.58
CA ALA A 154 -9.04 -7.11 12.57
C ALA A 154 -10.40 -7.48 11.98
N GLN A 155 -11.02 -6.58 11.23
CA GLN A 155 -12.30 -6.82 10.56
C GLN A 155 -12.20 -7.99 9.59
N ASP A 156 -11.14 -8.02 8.79
CA ASP A 156 -10.91 -9.07 7.81
C ASP A 156 -10.66 -10.44 8.46
N LEU A 157 -9.99 -10.46 9.61
CA LEU A 157 -9.69 -11.70 10.35
C LEU A 157 -10.79 -12.14 11.34
N GLY A 158 -11.79 -11.30 11.61
CA GLY A 158 -12.82 -11.60 12.58
C GLY A 158 -12.34 -11.51 14.03
N ILE A 159 -11.39 -10.62 14.30
CA ILE A 159 -10.83 -10.43 15.63
C ILE A 159 -11.78 -9.60 16.50
N ASP A 160 -12.01 -10.03 17.75
CA ASP A 160 -13.02 -9.46 18.62
C ASP A 160 -12.64 -8.10 19.22
N ARG A 161 -11.37 -7.90 19.57
CA ARG A 161 -10.88 -6.67 20.18
C ARG A 161 -9.56 -6.24 19.59
N VAL A 162 -9.37 -4.93 19.47
CA VAL A 162 -8.16 -4.34 18.91
C VAL A 162 -7.60 -3.29 19.85
N PHE A 163 -6.31 -3.40 20.17
CA PHE A 163 -5.54 -2.36 20.85
C PHE A 163 -4.47 -1.87 19.88
N ALA A 164 -4.75 -0.76 19.21
CA ALA A 164 -3.88 -0.19 18.19
C ALA A 164 -2.96 0.87 18.79
N GLY A 165 -1.84 1.13 18.11
CA GLY A 165 -0.89 2.14 18.53
C GLY A 165 -0.16 1.80 19.84
N VAL A 166 -0.17 0.54 20.27
CA VAL A 166 0.47 0.11 21.52
C VAL A 166 1.97 0.00 21.32
N ARG A 167 2.74 0.73 22.16
CA ARG A 167 4.19 0.65 22.11
C ARG A 167 4.67 -0.74 22.58
N PRO A 168 5.81 -1.23 22.08
CA PRO A 168 6.29 -2.56 22.46
C PRO A 168 6.40 -2.76 23.98
N GLU A 169 6.82 -1.75 24.72
CA GLU A 169 6.95 -1.81 26.18
C GLU A 169 5.62 -1.91 26.92
N ASP A 170 4.51 -1.52 26.26
CA ASP A 170 3.18 -1.52 26.87
C ASP A 170 2.35 -2.76 26.54
N LYS A 171 2.83 -3.60 25.63
CA LYS A 171 2.07 -4.80 25.20
C LYS A 171 1.83 -5.80 26.36
N ALA A 172 2.82 -5.99 27.20
CA ALA A 172 2.69 -6.89 28.36
C ALA A 172 1.63 -6.39 29.35
N ALA A 173 1.57 -5.07 29.57
CA ALA A 173 0.55 -4.46 30.43
C ALA A 173 -0.85 -4.66 29.87
N LYS A 174 -1.03 -4.56 28.55
CA LYS A 174 -2.33 -4.82 27.91
C LYS A 174 -2.76 -6.27 28.05
N VAL A 175 -1.84 -7.21 27.96
CA VAL A 175 -2.14 -8.63 28.16
C VAL A 175 -2.61 -8.87 29.59
N GLN A 176 -1.96 -8.24 30.58
CA GLN A 176 -2.36 -8.36 31.98
C GLN A 176 -3.76 -7.81 32.24
N GLU A 177 -4.14 -6.71 31.61
CA GLU A 177 -5.50 -6.15 31.72
C GLU A 177 -6.57 -7.11 31.23
N LEU A 178 -6.23 -8.03 30.32
CA LEU A 178 -7.15 -8.98 29.72
C LEU A 178 -7.29 -10.28 30.51
N GLN A 179 -6.42 -10.49 31.48
CA GLN A 179 -6.47 -11.64 32.38
C GLN A 179 -7.32 -11.32 33.59
#